data_a8f6a07f138fba82551b8442d97881d5
#
_entry.id   a8f6a07f138fba82551b8442d97881d5
#
_cell.length_a   1.000
_cell.length_b   1.000
_cell.length_c   1.000
_cell.angle_alpha   90.00
_cell.angle_beta   90.00
_cell.angle_gamma   90.00
#
_symmetry.space_group_name_H-M   'P 1'
#
loop_
_entity.id
_entity.type
_entity.pdbx_description
1 polymer ?
#
loop_
_entity_poly.entity_id
_entity_poly.type
_entity_poly.pdbx_seq_one_letter_code
_entity_poly.pdbx_strand_id
1 'polypeptide(L)'
;QSSAKIAEAFTKHSLKPFDLIIVDEAHRCAGKITTKKKKSDYATVLKDSLLPAKHRLFMTATPRIYTAGAKKKAENNDIEIASMDDESLFGPVLHHLTFGQAIANEPPLLTDYRVLVIGVNEESAREMVEERTLVRTEEGVEDDARALAIQVGLAKAIRDYDLKRVITFH
;
A
#
# COMPACT_ATOMS: atom_id res chain seq x y z
N GLN A 1 4.11 -13.98 -0.31
CA GLN A 1 3.96 -15.40 -0.74
C GLN A 1 4.89 -16.36 0.02
N SER A 2 5.95 -15.87 0.69
CA SER A 2 6.95 -16.73 1.33
C SER A 2 6.68 -17.06 2.80
N SER A 3 5.93 -16.22 3.54
CA SER A 3 5.69 -16.41 4.99
C SER A 3 4.88 -17.68 5.30
N ALA A 4 3.92 -18.03 4.47
CA ALA A 4 3.15 -19.26 4.60
C ALA A 4 4.02 -20.51 4.43
N LYS A 5 4.96 -20.50 3.47
CA LYS A 5 5.92 -21.60 3.25
C LYS A 5 6.89 -21.74 4.43
N ILE A 6 7.32 -20.64 5.02
CA ILE A 6 8.19 -20.65 6.20
C ILE A 6 7.42 -21.22 7.39
N ALA A 7 6.17 -20.82 7.62
CA ALA A 7 5.32 -21.36 8.68
C ALA A 7 5.07 -22.88 8.50
N GLU A 8 4.88 -23.33 7.27
CA GLU A 8 4.79 -24.76 6.96
C GLU A 8 6.09 -25.51 7.29
N ALA A 9 7.24 -24.91 6.99
CA ALA A 9 8.54 -25.50 7.32
C ALA A 9 8.75 -25.61 8.83
N PHE A 10 8.30 -24.63 9.61
CA PHE A 10 8.33 -24.72 11.07
C PHE A 10 7.55 -25.94 11.58
N THR A 11 6.35 -26.16 11.08
CA THR A 11 5.50 -27.27 11.46
C THR A 11 6.10 -28.63 11.06
N LYS A 12 6.70 -28.70 9.85
CA LYS A 12 7.26 -29.96 9.31
C LYS A 12 8.61 -30.34 9.90
N HIS A 13 9.43 -29.35 10.25
CA HIS A 13 10.85 -29.60 10.57
C HIS A 13 11.24 -29.22 11.99
N SER A 14 10.26 -28.91 12.86
CA SER A 14 10.50 -28.52 14.27
C SER A 14 11.61 -27.48 14.42
N LEU A 15 11.57 -26.44 13.61
CA LEU A 15 12.60 -25.41 13.58
C LEU A 15 12.60 -24.61 14.89
N LYS A 16 13.78 -24.11 15.29
CA LYS A 16 13.88 -23.18 16.42
C LYS A 16 13.29 -21.82 16.05
N PRO A 17 12.69 -21.08 17.02
CA PRO A 17 12.23 -19.72 16.80
C PRO A 17 13.34 -18.83 16.22
N PHE A 18 12.97 -17.89 15.37
CA PHE A 18 13.89 -16.85 14.89
C PHE A 18 14.29 -15.91 16.03
N ASP A 19 15.52 -15.42 16.02
CA ASP A 19 15.92 -14.37 16.95
C ASP A 19 15.29 -13.05 16.58
N LEU A 20 15.21 -12.75 15.29
CA LEU A 20 14.60 -11.52 14.75
C LEU A 20 13.92 -11.79 13.40
N ILE A 21 12.71 -11.28 13.24
CA ILE A 21 12.02 -11.17 11.95
C ILE A 21 11.93 -9.69 11.59
N ILE A 22 12.42 -9.32 10.41
CA ILE A 22 12.25 -7.98 9.84
C ILE A 22 11.16 -8.05 8.78
N VAL A 23 10.15 -7.19 8.90
CA VAL A 23 9.01 -7.11 7.98
C VAL A 23 9.06 -5.77 7.28
N ASP A 24 9.52 -5.77 6.04
CA ASP A 24 9.46 -4.61 5.17
C ASP A 24 8.07 -4.50 4.54
N GLU A 25 7.67 -3.28 4.18
CA GLU A 25 6.32 -2.96 3.70
C GLU A 25 5.22 -3.48 4.64
N ALA A 26 5.43 -3.30 5.95
CA ALA A 26 4.62 -3.87 7.01
C ALA A 26 3.15 -3.42 6.99
N HIS A 27 2.81 -2.33 6.28
CA HIS A 27 1.42 -1.93 6.04
C HIS A 27 0.58 -3.02 5.37
N ARG A 28 1.22 -3.99 4.67
CA ARG A 28 0.55 -5.14 4.08
C ARG A 28 0.08 -6.16 5.11
N CYS A 29 0.64 -6.13 6.32
CA CYS A 29 0.20 -6.97 7.44
C CYS A 29 -1.06 -6.41 8.11
N ALA A 30 -1.35 -5.11 7.91
CA ALA A 30 -2.54 -4.45 8.42
C ALA A 30 -3.76 -4.73 7.53
N GLY A 31 -4.93 -4.85 8.14
CA GLY A 31 -6.20 -5.11 7.46
C GLY A 31 -6.99 -6.23 8.11
N LYS A 32 -7.92 -6.80 7.37
CA LYS A 32 -8.77 -7.88 7.86
C LYS A 32 -7.95 -9.15 8.15
N ILE A 33 -8.03 -9.62 9.38
CA ILE A 33 -7.51 -10.95 9.75
C ILE A 33 -8.64 -11.94 9.57
N THR A 34 -8.73 -12.57 8.41
CA THR A 34 -9.79 -13.55 8.14
C THR A 34 -9.43 -14.89 8.76
N THR A 35 -10.30 -15.40 9.64
CA THR A 35 -10.19 -16.75 10.21
C THR A 35 -10.63 -17.85 9.26
N LYS A 36 -11.40 -17.51 8.20
CA LYS A 36 -12.00 -18.47 7.26
C LYS A 36 -11.25 -18.49 5.91
N LYS A 37 -10.59 -19.61 5.62
CA LYS A 37 -10.11 -20.16 4.32
C LYS A 37 -9.18 -19.37 3.39
N LYS A 38 -8.97 -18.06 3.52
CA LYS A 38 -7.88 -17.34 2.84
C LYS A 38 -7.16 -16.48 3.88
N LYS A 39 -6.23 -17.10 4.62
CA LYS A 39 -5.28 -16.34 5.44
C LYS A 39 -4.50 -15.43 4.49
N SER A 40 -4.52 -14.13 4.73
CA SER A 40 -3.54 -13.25 4.09
C SER A 40 -2.16 -13.76 4.49
N ASP A 41 -1.34 -14.10 3.52
CA ASP A 41 0.03 -14.57 3.77
C ASP A 41 0.81 -13.58 4.65
N TYR A 42 0.44 -12.31 4.59
CA TYR A 42 1.06 -11.24 5.38
C TYR A 42 0.65 -11.27 6.86
N ALA A 43 -0.56 -11.70 7.20
CA ALA A 43 -1.00 -11.81 8.60
C ALA A 43 -0.33 -12.98 9.35
N THR A 44 0.31 -13.92 8.64
CA THR A 44 1.04 -15.04 9.24
C THR A 44 2.16 -14.57 10.15
N VAL A 45 2.85 -13.49 9.79
CA VAL A 45 3.98 -12.94 10.55
C VAL A 45 3.57 -12.32 11.89
N LEU A 46 2.29 -11.95 12.05
CA LEU A 46 1.76 -11.38 13.30
C LEU A 46 1.47 -12.45 14.38
N LYS A 47 1.50 -13.73 14.02
CA LYS A 47 1.11 -14.82 14.92
C LYS A 47 2.31 -15.68 15.34
N ASP A 48 2.68 -15.63 16.62
CA ASP A 48 3.73 -16.47 17.20
C ASP A 48 3.47 -17.95 17.01
N SER A 49 2.20 -18.37 17.05
CA SER A 49 1.82 -19.76 16.83
C SER A 49 2.11 -20.28 15.42
N LEU A 50 2.27 -19.39 14.44
CA LEU A 50 2.55 -19.74 13.04
C LEU A 50 4.00 -19.48 12.66
N LEU A 51 4.58 -18.41 13.18
CA LEU A 51 5.94 -18.00 12.87
C LEU A 51 6.63 -17.50 14.15
N PRO A 52 7.16 -18.40 14.98
CA PRO A 52 7.77 -18.06 16.25
C PRO A 52 9.01 -17.19 16.09
N ALA A 53 9.08 -16.09 16.84
CA ALA A 53 10.26 -15.22 16.88
C ALA A 53 10.42 -14.57 18.26
N LYS A 54 11.67 -14.31 18.67
CA LYS A 54 11.95 -13.56 19.91
C LYS A 54 11.59 -12.07 19.75
N HIS A 55 11.89 -11.52 18.57
CA HIS A 55 11.67 -10.11 18.25
C HIS A 55 11.12 -9.97 16.83
N ARG A 56 10.32 -8.90 16.61
CA ARG A 56 9.85 -8.47 15.29
C ARG A 56 10.12 -6.99 15.11
N LEU A 57 10.60 -6.63 13.93
CA LEU A 57 10.75 -5.25 13.50
C LEU A 57 9.89 -5.02 12.27
N PHE A 58 8.91 -4.13 12.41
CA PHE A 58 8.01 -3.73 11.33
C PHE A 58 8.48 -2.40 10.74
N MET A 59 8.70 -2.35 9.43
CA MET A 59 9.13 -1.15 8.72
C MET A 59 8.14 -0.82 7.61
N THR A 60 7.79 0.45 7.48
CA THR A 60 6.94 0.93 6.38
C THR A 60 7.06 2.44 6.24
N ALA A 61 6.97 2.94 5.02
CA ALA A 61 6.83 4.37 4.75
C ALA A 61 5.37 4.87 4.93
N THR A 62 4.39 3.96 4.90
CA THR A 62 2.96 4.29 4.89
C THR A 62 2.20 3.46 5.93
N PRO A 63 2.29 3.79 7.24
CA PRO A 63 1.56 3.05 8.26
C PRO A 63 0.05 3.08 8.00
N ARG A 64 -0.57 1.92 8.07
CA ARG A 64 -2.01 1.76 7.85
C ARG A 64 -2.73 1.69 9.19
N ILE A 65 -3.42 2.78 9.51
CA ILE A 65 -4.19 2.96 10.73
C ILE A 65 -5.68 3.03 10.37
N TYR A 66 -6.50 2.25 11.06
CA TYR A 66 -7.94 2.23 10.86
C TYR A 66 -8.65 3.08 11.90
N THR A 67 -9.64 3.86 11.47
CA THR A 67 -10.44 4.70 12.36
C THR A 67 -11.24 3.84 13.36
N ALA A 68 -11.56 4.42 14.53
CA ALA A 68 -12.39 3.74 15.53
C ALA A 68 -13.73 3.25 14.96
N GLY A 69 -14.35 4.03 14.07
CA GLY A 69 -15.58 3.64 13.37
C GLY A 69 -15.40 2.41 12.48
N ALA A 70 -14.27 2.33 11.76
CA ALA A 70 -13.97 1.17 10.92
C ALA A 70 -13.69 -0.08 11.76
N LYS A 71 -12.97 0.06 12.88
CA LYS A 71 -12.72 -1.03 13.85
C LYS A 71 -14.03 -1.55 14.43
N LYS A 72 -14.91 -0.66 14.93
CA LYS A 72 -16.21 -1.02 15.49
C LYS A 72 -17.13 -1.70 14.47
N LYS A 73 -17.13 -1.21 13.20
CA LYS A 73 -17.91 -1.84 12.13
C LYS A 73 -17.42 -3.24 11.81
N ALA A 74 -16.13 -3.46 11.89
CA ALA A 74 -15.55 -4.79 11.67
C ALA A 74 -15.92 -5.75 12.82
N GLU A 75 -15.78 -5.30 14.06
CA GLU A 75 -16.15 -6.06 15.26
C GLU A 75 -17.62 -6.50 15.22
N ASN A 76 -18.54 -5.62 14.85
CA ASN A 76 -19.96 -5.93 14.68
C ASN A 76 -20.24 -7.00 13.59
N ASN A 77 -19.27 -7.29 12.73
CA ASN A 77 -19.36 -8.33 11.68
C ASN A 77 -18.43 -9.53 11.97
N ASP A 78 -17.97 -9.71 13.18
CA ASP A 78 -17.01 -10.76 13.57
C ASP A 78 -15.72 -10.74 12.72
N ILE A 79 -15.27 -9.55 12.34
CA ILE A 79 -14.05 -9.35 11.58
C ILE A 79 -13.00 -8.71 12.48
N GLU A 80 -11.89 -9.40 12.69
CA GLU A 80 -10.71 -8.84 13.34
C GLU A 80 -9.94 -7.96 12.33
N ILE A 81 -9.53 -6.75 12.74
CA ILE A 81 -8.69 -5.85 11.95
C ILE A 81 -7.36 -5.65 12.66
N ALA A 82 -6.26 -5.98 12.00
CA ALA A 82 -4.93 -5.53 12.39
C ALA A 82 -4.75 -4.06 11.96
N SER A 83 -4.50 -3.18 12.91
CA SER A 83 -4.22 -1.77 12.68
C SER A 83 -2.84 -1.44 13.25
N MET A 84 -2.02 -0.68 12.54
CA MET A 84 -0.63 -0.47 12.93
C MET A 84 -0.45 0.44 14.17
N ASP A 85 -1.54 1.02 14.68
CA ASP A 85 -1.61 1.69 15.99
C ASP A 85 -1.88 0.71 17.15
N ASP A 86 -2.04 -0.58 16.87
CA ASP A 86 -2.19 -1.61 17.89
C ASP A 86 -0.81 -2.12 18.32
N GLU A 87 -0.32 -1.60 19.45
CA GLU A 87 0.99 -1.97 19.99
C GLU A 87 1.08 -3.44 20.40
N SER A 88 -0.04 -4.09 20.67
CA SER A 88 -0.06 -5.53 21.00
C SER A 88 0.31 -6.39 19.80
N LEU A 89 0.08 -5.90 18.56
CA LEU A 89 0.37 -6.59 17.31
C LEU A 89 1.69 -6.12 16.68
N PHE A 90 1.94 -4.81 16.69
CA PHE A 90 3.05 -4.20 15.96
C PHE A 90 4.17 -3.65 16.87
N GLY A 91 3.92 -3.60 18.18
CA GLY A 91 4.85 -2.98 19.12
C GLY A 91 4.85 -1.44 19.08
N PRO A 92 5.63 -0.79 19.93
CA PRO A 92 5.74 0.66 19.96
C PRO A 92 6.49 1.19 18.74
N VAL A 93 6.22 2.45 18.36
CA VAL A 93 6.96 3.14 17.31
C VAL A 93 8.38 3.44 17.82
N LEU A 94 9.37 2.78 17.23
CA LEU A 94 10.78 2.95 17.62
C LEU A 94 11.45 4.13 16.92
N HIS A 95 11.04 4.43 15.68
CA HIS A 95 11.60 5.51 14.88
C HIS A 95 10.57 6.02 13.88
N HIS A 96 10.55 7.34 13.68
CA HIS A 96 9.71 7.99 12.68
C HIS A 96 10.51 9.12 12.03
N LEU A 97 10.66 9.06 10.70
CA LEU A 97 11.32 10.05 9.88
C LEU A 97 10.34 10.59 8.84
N THR A 98 9.99 11.86 8.93
CA THR A 98 9.12 12.52 7.95
C THR A 98 9.92 12.98 6.73
N PHE A 99 9.23 13.20 5.59
CA PHE A 99 9.85 13.80 4.40
C PHE A 99 10.50 15.15 4.72
N GLY A 100 9.82 16.01 5.49
CA GLY A 100 10.35 17.30 5.86
C GLY A 100 11.64 17.20 6.68
N GLN A 101 11.69 16.29 7.66
CA GLN A 101 12.91 16.03 8.44
C GLN A 101 14.02 15.47 7.55
N ALA A 102 13.72 14.56 6.64
CA ALA A 102 14.72 13.97 5.75
C ALA A 102 15.30 15.00 4.76
N ILE A 103 14.49 15.96 4.29
CA ILE A 103 14.93 17.06 3.43
C ILE A 103 15.76 18.08 4.22
N ALA A 104 15.30 18.43 5.44
CA ALA A 104 15.97 19.42 6.30
C ALA A 104 17.22 18.89 7.02
N ASN A 105 17.52 17.61 6.90
CA ASN A 105 18.70 17.00 7.55
C ASN A 105 20.00 17.55 6.94
N GLU A 106 21.08 17.57 7.73
CA GLU A 106 22.41 17.99 7.26
C GLU A 106 23.42 16.84 7.39
N PRO A 107 23.91 16.26 6.27
CA PRO A 107 23.49 16.52 4.88
C PRO A 107 22.05 16.00 4.62
N PRO A 108 21.33 16.57 3.64
CA PRO A 108 19.98 16.13 3.29
C PRO A 108 19.94 14.65 2.89
N LEU A 109 18.97 13.92 3.44
CA LEU A 109 18.73 12.50 3.12
C LEU A 109 17.84 12.33 1.88
N LEU A 110 16.99 13.33 1.62
CA LEU A 110 16.14 13.40 0.44
C LEU A 110 16.28 14.78 -0.20
N THR A 111 16.17 14.81 -1.52
CA THR A 111 16.02 16.06 -2.28
C THR A 111 14.62 16.63 -2.08
N ASP A 112 14.48 17.95 -2.22
CA ASP A 112 13.18 18.60 -2.25
C ASP A 112 12.34 18.10 -3.43
N TYR A 113 11.02 18.19 -3.32
CA TYR A 113 10.08 17.70 -4.32
C TYR A 113 8.95 18.72 -4.55
N ARG A 114 8.33 18.63 -5.73
CA ARG A 114 7.13 19.41 -6.06
C ARG A 114 6.00 18.46 -6.42
N VAL A 115 4.83 18.74 -5.87
CA VAL A 115 3.59 18.05 -6.25
C VAL A 115 2.89 18.88 -7.32
N LEU A 116 2.74 18.32 -8.51
CA LEU A 116 2.02 18.94 -9.61
C LEU A 116 0.63 18.32 -9.71
N VAL A 117 -0.41 19.14 -9.57
CA VAL A 117 -1.78 18.73 -9.79
C VAL A 117 -2.23 19.29 -11.14
N ILE A 118 -2.48 18.39 -12.09
CA ILE A 118 -2.87 18.77 -13.45
C ILE A 118 -4.33 18.42 -13.65
N GLY A 119 -5.15 19.46 -13.81
CA GLY A 119 -6.54 19.30 -14.22
C GLY A 119 -6.62 18.96 -15.71
N VAL A 120 -7.36 17.90 -16.03
CA VAL A 120 -7.74 17.56 -17.41
C VAL A 120 -9.26 17.54 -17.45
N ASN A 121 -9.84 18.13 -18.51
CA ASN A 121 -11.28 18.08 -18.71
C ASN A 121 -11.67 16.68 -19.20
N GLU A 122 -12.31 15.91 -18.32
CA GLU A 122 -12.80 14.56 -18.61
C GLU A 122 -13.86 14.56 -19.73
N GLU A 123 -14.66 15.63 -19.82
CA GLU A 123 -15.73 15.76 -20.82
C GLU A 123 -15.14 15.79 -22.24
N SER A 124 -14.08 16.58 -22.46
CA SER A 124 -13.37 16.57 -23.74
C SER A 124 -12.69 15.25 -24.08
N ALA A 125 -12.17 14.53 -23.08
CA ALA A 125 -11.60 13.22 -23.28
C ALA A 125 -12.70 12.17 -23.62
N ARG A 126 -13.86 12.27 -22.99
CA ARG A 126 -15.02 11.41 -23.25
C ARG A 126 -15.54 11.63 -24.69
N GLU A 127 -15.74 12.87 -25.12
CA GLU A 127 -16.14 13.21 -26.48
C GLU A 127 -15.17 12.60 -27.54
N MET A 128 -13.86 12.72 -27.31
CA MET A 128 -12.85 12.16 -28.20
C MET A 128 -12.89 10.62 -28.29
N VAL A 129 -13.29 9.95 -27.20
CA VAL A 129 -13.45 8.48 -27.20
C VAL A 129 -14.74 8.09 -27.89
N GLU A 130 -15.85 8.79 -27.61
CA GLU A 130 -17.15 8.55 -28.24
C GLU A 130 -17.10 8.72 -29.77
N GLU A 131 -16.41 9.76 -30.28
CA GLU A 131 -16.22 9.99 -31.71
C GLU A 131 -15.46 8.86 -32.43
N ARG A 132 -14.60 8.13 -31.69
CA ARG A 132 -13.77 7.05 -32.26
C ARG A 132 -14.37 5.65 -32.10
N THR A 133 -15.43 5.50 -31.30
CA THR A 133 -15.93 4.18 -30.91
C THR A 133 -17.43 4.04 -31.24
N LEU A 134 -17.73 3.32 -32.31
CA LEU A 134 -19.11 3.12 -32.77
C LEU A 134 -19.92 2.07 -31.98
N VAL A 135 -19.29 1.26 -31.13
CA VAL A 135 -19.99 0.21 -30.34
C VAL A 135 -19.22 -0.10 -29.05
N ARG A 136 -19.55 0.56 -27.96
CA ARG A 136 -19.08 0.16 -26.60
C ARG A 136 -20.18 0.42 -25.57
N THR A 137 -20.11 -0.33 -24.44
CA THR A 137 -20.93 -0.06 -23.26
C THR A 137 -20.49 1.25 -22.62
N GLU A 138 -21.41 1.97 -21.93
CA GLU A 138 -21.09 3.24 -21.23
C GLU A 138 -19.88 3.10 -20.29
N GLU A 139 -19.76 1.97 -19.59
CA GLU A 139 -18.66 1.66 -18.68
C GLU A 139 -17.28 1.59 -19.40
N GLY A 140 -17.25 1.00 -20.60
CA GLY A 140 -16.02 0.95 -21.40
C GLY A 140 -15.58 2.31 -21.95
N VAL A 141 -16.52 3.23 -22.22
CA VAL A 141 -16.23 4.60 -22.66
C VAL A 141 -15.63 5.42 -21.52
N GLU A 142 -16.13 5.28 -20.29
CA GLU A 142 -15.61 5.98 -19.12
C GLU A 142 -14.16 5.55 -18.78
N ASP A 143 -13.85 4.26 -18.85
CA ASP A 143 -12.51 3.75 -18.59
C ASP A 143 -11.51 4.24 -19.65
N ASP A 144 -11.91 4.25 -20.93
CA ASP A 144 -11.08 4.77 -22.01
C ASP A 144 -10.89 6.29 -21.92
N ALA A 145 -11.92 7.05 -21.55
CA ALA A 145 -11.83 8.49 -21.34
C ALA A 145 -10.89 8.85 -20.19
N ARG A 146 -10.95 8.11 -19.09
CA ARG A 146 -10.05 8.26 -17.95
C ARG A 146 -8.60 7.95 -18.35
N ALA A 147 -8.37 6.86 -19.08
CA ALA A 147 -7.03 6.49 -19.56
C ALA A 147 -6.46 7.56 -20.50
N LEU A 148 -7.28 8.09 -21.41
CA LEU A 148 -6.90 9.17 -22.30
C LEU A 148 -6.60 10.46 -21.53
N ALA A 149 -7.43 10.83 -20.55
CA ALA A 149 -7.20 12.00 -19.70
C ALA A 149 -5.87 11.92 -18.95
N ILE A 150 -5.51 10.75 -18.42
CA ILE A 150 -4.21 10.51 -17.76
C ILE A 150 -3.05 10.73 -18.76
N GLN A 151 -3.16 10.18 -19.97
CA GLN A 151 -2.12 10.35 -21.01
C GLN A 151 -1.95 11.83 -21.44
N VAL A 152 -3.07 12.52 -21.63
CA VAL A 152 -3.07 13.96 -21.98
C VAL A 152 -2.47 14.78 -20.84
N GLY A 153 -2.85 14.50 -19.58
CA GLY A 153 -2.29 15.14 -18.40
C GLY A 153 -0.79 14.93 -18.29
N LEU A 154 -0.32 13.71 -18.52
CA LEU A 154 1.10 13.38 -18.51
C LEU A 154 1.87 14.11 -19.62
N ALA A 155 1.36 14.12 -20.86
CA ALA A 155 1.97 14.83 -21.98
C ALA A 155 2.06 16.34 -21.70
N LYS A 156 1.01 16.91 -21.11
CA LYS A 156 0.98 18.31 -20.69
C LYS A 156 2.04 18.57 -19.60
N ALA A 157 2.14 17.71 -18.59
CA ALA A 157 3.15 17.83 -17.54
C ALA A 157 4.58 17.80 -18.11
N ILE A 158 4.87 16.84 -18.98
CA ILE A 158 6.19 16.70 -19.62
C ILE A 158 6.57 17.97 -20.36
N ARG A 159 5.64 18.52 -21.14
CA ARG A 159 5.87 19.73 -21.93
C ARG A 159 6.00 20.98 -21.07
N ASP A 160 5.04 21.20 -20.17
CA ASP A 160 4.91 22.48 -19.46
C ASP A 160 5.98 22.62 -18.36
N TYR A 161 6.54 21.50 -17.87
CA TYR A 161 7.57 21.46 -16.82
C TYR A 161 8.92 20.95 -17.32
N ASP A 162 9.09 20.74 -18.62
CA ASP A 162 10.33 20.27 -19.28
C ASP A 162 10.91 18.99 -18.61
N LEU A 163 10.03 18.02 -18.31
CA LEU A 163 10.44 16.79 -17.63
C LEU A 163 11.29 15.91 -18.54
N LYS A 164 12.50 15.57 -18.11
CA LYS A 164 13.46 14.79 -18.91
C LYS A 164 13.38 13.29 -18.62
N ARG A 165 12.96 12.89 -17.42
CA ARG A 165 12.85 11.50 -17.00
C ARG A 165 11.54 11.31 -16.26
N VAL A 166 10.74 10.38 -16.70
CA VAL A 166 9.40 10.13 -16.16
C VAL A 166 9.24 8.65 -15.85
N ILE A 167 8.70 8.35 -14.68
CA ILE A 167 8.27 7.01 -14.28
C ILE A 167 6.78 7.08 -14.00
N THR A 168 6.00 6.19 -14.57
CA THR A 168 4.56 6.07 -14.33
C THR A 168 4.26 4.77 -13.59
N PHE A 169 3.29 4.82 -12.68
CA PHE A 169 2.75 3.67 -11.97
C PHE A 169 1.26 3.57 -12.32
N HIS A 170 0.79 2.36 -12.65
CA HIS A 170 -0.60 2.07 -13.02
C HIS A 170 -1.21 1.05 -12.05
#